data_226fc6b039b7b17db807ec554c867729
#
_entry.id   226fc6b039b7b17db807ec554c867729
#
_cell.length_a   1.000
_cell.length_b   1.000
_cell.length_c   1.000
_cell.angle_alpha   90.00
_cell.angle_beta   90.00
_cell.angle_gamma   90.00
#
_symmetry.space_group_name_H-M   'P 1'
#
loop_
_entity.id
_entity.type
_entity.pdbx_description
1 polymer ?
#
loop_
_entity_poly.entity_id
_entity_poly.type
_entity_poly.pdbx_seq_one_letter_code
_entity_poly.pdbx_strand_id
1 'polypeptide(L)'
;MQLGPDPSSVRRRLIAASCALLSSSAARGEQGSVTDKIGRMVEDWKIQSALAYYREDGRIQAIEPVISAVRDLSDGGRLTLNFTFDSLSGSSPNGALPNHNPQTFASPSARSLAAARHLYTVAPGRLPVDPNYSDARVAGGVDWTLPLSRLTRLSVGGKFSYEDDFYSATANAGVEHDFNDKNTTVSLSVSSENDFLQPIGGAPTPRSDYALFEKGGHETKRGQGLLLGLTQVMTRNWLSEVNLSLDRFSGYLTDPYKLVSVIDGAGDPVGYVYENRPDSRTRRSVYLENRVGWTRASAGLALRYMTDTWGIHSDTAQLRLRWWNAGRDQYFEPSVRWYRQSAADFYRPWIAPNAAQETYLSADSRLAAFHALTYGLKYGIKLTDRLGGFGRGGTEFNVRLEYYQQTIQNGPAAPGALQGLDLYPSLKAVLLQIGFDY
;
A
#
# COMPACT_ATOMS: atom_id res chain seq x y z
N MET A 1 -27.44 23.26 11.10
CA MET A 1 -27.47 21.81 10.81
C MET A 1 -27.30 21.69 9.29
N GLN A 2 -26.05 21.70 8.81
CA GLN A 2 -25.74 21.49 7.41
C GLN A 2 -25.31 20.04 7.27
N LEU A 3 -26.12 19.27 6.57
CA LEU A 3 -25.79 17.91 6.14
C LEU A 3 -24.64 18.02 5.16
N GLY A 4 -23.45 17.59 5.53
CA GLY A 4 -22.34 17.40 4.61
C GLY A 4 -22.73 16.42 3.50
N PRO A 5 -22.12 16.50 2.30
CA PRO A 5 -22.47 15.62 1.20
C PRO A 5 -22.27 14.15 1.60
N ASP A 6 -23.27 13.32 1.28
CA ASP A 6 -23.25 11.88 1.49
C ASP A 6 -21.95 11.29 0.87
N PRO A 7 -21.13 10.57 1.65
CA PRO A 7 -19.86 10.00 1.17
C PRO A 7 -20.03 9.06 -0.04
N SER A 8 -21.16 8.38 -0.15
CA SER A 8 -21.48 7.57 -1.32
C SER A 8 -21.62 8.42 -2.60
N SER A 9 -22.08 9.67 -2.46
CA SER A 9 -22.20 10.61 -3.56
C SER A 9 -20.86 11.21 -3.96
N VAL A 10 -19.97 11.49 -3.00
CA VAL A 10 -18.59 11.94 -3.24
C VAL A 10 -17.78 10.82 -3.91
N ARG A 11 -17.87 9.60 -3.41
CA ARG A 11 -17.26 8.41 -3.99
C ARG A 11 -17.69 8.21 -5.46
N ARG A 12 -18.99 8.26 -5.75
CA ARG A 12 -19.50 8.12 -7.14
C ARG A 12 -19.02 9.27 -8.04
N ARG A 13 -18.95 10.50 -7.53
CA ARG A 13 -18.48 11.66 -8.29
C ARG A 13 -16.98 11.58 -8.56
N LEU A 14 -16.16 11.12 -7.61
CA LEU A 14 -14.72 10.96 -7.79
C LEU A 14 -14.40 9.79 -8.74
N ILE A 15 -15.07 8.66 -8.62
CA ILE A 15 -14.95 7.56 -9.58
C ILE A 15 -15.38 8.02 -10.98
N ALA A 16 -16.52 8.73 -11.09
CA ALA A 16 -16.99 9.27 -12.35
C ALA A 16 -16.03 10.33 -12.92
N ALA A 17 -15.41 11.18 -12.09
CA ALA A 17 -14.41 12.15 -12.51
C ALA A 17 -13.11 11.47 -12.98
N SER A 18 -12.66 10.42 -12.27
CA SER A 18 -11.50 9.63 -12.68
C SER A 18 -11.77 8.86 -13.97
N CYS A 19 -12.94 8.23 -14.11
CA CYS A 19 -13.37 7.60 -15.35
C CYS A 19 -13.56 8.62 -16.48
N ALA A 20 -14.06 9.83 -16.18
CA ALA A 20 -14.19 10.91 -17.16
C ALA A 20 -12.82 11.45 -17.60
N LEU A 21 -11.83 11.53 -16.71
CA LEU A 21 -10.45 11.88 -17.06
C LEU A 21 -9.80 10.78 -17.90
N LEU A 22 -10.06 9.52 -17.59
CA LEU A 22 -9.63 8.36 -18.38
C LEU A 22 -10.33 8.32 -19.76
N SER A 23 -11.59 8.81 -19.85
CA SER A 23 -12.38 8.82 -21.08
C SER A 23 -12.29 10.15 -21.85
N SER A 24 -11.93 11.27 -21.21
CA SER A 24 -11.79 12.57 -21.89
C SER A 24 -10.60 12.64 -22.84
N SER A 25 -9.63 11.75 -22.64
CA SER A 25 -8.58 11.47 -23.61
C SER A 25 -9.12 10.77 -24.88
N ALA A 26 -10.33 10.18 -24.80
CA ALA A 26 -10.94 9.39 -25.87
C ALA A 26 -11.98 10.14 -26.72
N ALA A 27 -12.52 11.28 -26.23
CA ALA A 27 -13.59 11.99 -26.88
C ALA A 27 -13.12 13.35 -27.43
N ARG A 28 -12.55 13.37 -28.61
CA ARG A 28 -12.41 14.58 -29.43
C ARG A 28 -13.48 14.58 -30.53
N GLY A 29 -14.69 14.98 -30.12
CA GLY A 29 -15.78 15.34 -31.04
C GLY A 29 -16.29 16.72 -30.63
N GLU A 30 -16.08 17.70 -31.49
CA GLU A 30 -16.62 19.02 -31.57
C GLU A 30 -17.49 19.55 -30.41
N GLN A 31 -16.89 20.46 -29.58
CA GLN A 31 -17.52 21.74 -29.19
C GLN A 31 -16.48 22.57 -28.44
N GLY A 32 -16.09 23.71 -29.06
CA GLY A 32 -15.04 24.59 -28.58
C GLY A 32 -15.44 25.36 -27.31
N SER A 33 -14.48 25.55 -26.50
CA SER A 33 -14.05 26.61 -25.59
C SER A 33 -13.42 26.19 -24.27
N VAL A 34 -13.95 25.22 -23.53
CA VAL A 34 -13.33 24.73 -22.27
C VAL A 34 -12.38 23.57 -22.55
N THR A 35 -12.76 22.65 -23.42
CA THR A 35 -11.95 21.48 -23.85
C THR A 35 -10.67 21.89 -24.59
N ASP A 36 -10.70 22.94 -25.39
CA ASP A 36 -9.53 23.47 -26.11
C ASP A 36 -8.55 24.21 -25.18
N LYS A 37 -9.05 24.83 -24.12
CA LYS A 37 -8.20 25.43 -23.07
C LYS A 37 -7.51 24.34 -22.24
N ILE A 38 -8.26 23.34 -21.83
CA ILE A 38 -7.72 22.17 -21.10
C ILE A 38 -6.73 21.42 -22.00
N GLY A 39 -7.06 21.18 -23.29
CA GLY A 39 -6.19 20.53 -24.24
C GLY A 39 -4.83 21.21 -24.38
N ARG A 40 -4.81 22.55 -24.49
CA ARG A 40 -3.57 23.35 -24.56
C ARG A 40 -2.81 23.38 -23.24
N MET A 41 -3.49 23.36 -22.08
CA MET A 41 -2.84 23.30 -20.77
C MET A 41 -2.15 21.96 -20.52
N VAL A 42 -2.62 20.87 -21.13
CA VAL A 42 -2.09 19.50 -20.95
C VAL A 42 -1.11 19.11 -22.06
N GLU A 43 -0.87 19.99 -23.05
CA GLU A 43 -0.08 19.66 -24.25
C GLU A 43 1.39 19.32 -23.95
N ASP A 44 1.94 19.92 -22.89
CA ASP A 44 3.33 19.72 -22.43
C ASP A 44 3.45 18.66 -21.31
N TRP A 45 2.35 18.03 -20.92
CA TRP A 45 2.35 17.03 -19.84
C TRP A 45 2.32 15.60 -20.38
N LYS A 46 3.17 14.76 -19.83
CA LYS A 46 3.11 13.31 -19.98
C LYS A 46 2.21 12.79 -18.88
N ILE A 47 1.08 12.18 -19.22
CA ILE A 47 0.09 11.72 -18.27
C ILE A 47 0.14 10.19 -18.24
N GLN A 48 0.30 9.64 -17.06
CA GLN A 48 0.16 8.22 -16.77
C GLN A 48 -1.08 8.03 -15.90
N SER A 49 -1.92 7.10 -16.25
CA SER A 49 -3.09 6.76 -15.46
C SER A 49 -3.22 5.26 -15.30
N ALA A 50 -3.67 4.83 -14.14
CA ALA A 50 -3.95 3.44 -13.85
C ALA A 50 -5.20 3.29 -13.01
N LEU A 51 -5.92 2.20 -13.22
CA LEU A 51 -7.01 1.74 -12.38
C LEU A 51 -6.64 0.37 -11.86
N ALA A 52 -6.49 0.24 -10.54
CA ALA A 52 -6.27 -1.04 -9.88
C ALA A 52 -7.55 -1.53 -9.20
N TYR A 53 -7.83 -2.81 -9.35
CA TYR A 53 -8.84 -3.54 -8.61
C TYR A 53 -8.15 -4.67 -7.84
N TYR A 54 -8.25 -4.64 -6.52
CA TYR A 54 -7.71 -5.64 -5.62
C TYR A 54 -8.84 -6.36 -4.89
N ARG A 55 -8.73 -7.68 -4.74
CA ARG A 55 -9.71 -8.48 -3.99
C ARG A 55 -9.02 -9.62 -3.25
N GLU A 56 -9.27 -9.69 -1.95
CA GLU A 56 -8.94 -10.83 -1.10
C GLU A 56 -10.13 -11.81 -1.01
N ASP A 57 -9.84 -13.09 -0.97
CA ASP A 57 -10.86 -14.14 -0.81
C ASP A 57 -11.51 -14.04 0.57
N GLY A 58 -12.83 -13.80 0.60
CA GLY A 58 -13.61 -13.67 1.82
C GLY A 58 -13.26 -12.46 2.71
N ARG A 59 -12.49 -11.48 2.20
CA ARG A 59 -12.02 -10.30 2.94
C ARG A 59 -12.31 -9.00 2.19
N ILE A 60 -11.34 -8.10 2.14
CA ILE A 60 -11.47 -6.78 1.54
C ILE A 60 -11.37 -6.79 0.02
N GLN A 61 -11.93 -5.76 -0.57
CA GLN A 61 -11.71 -5.35 -1.95
C GLN A 61 -11.38 -3.86 -2.00
N ALA A 62 -10.56 -3.47 -2.97
CA ALA A 62 -10.18 -2.08 -3.19
C ALA A 62 -10.27 -1.71 -4.67
N ILE A 63 -10.61 -0.45 -4.93
CA ILE A 63 -10.54 0.18 -6.26
C ILE A 63 -9.69 1.44 -6.09
N GLU A 64 -8.61 1.51 -6.86
CA GLU A 64 -7.62 2.58 -6.77
C GLU A 64 -7.30 3.17 -8.15
N PRO A 65 -7.92 4.28 -8.56
CA PRO A 65 -7.44 5.10 -9.66
C PRO A 65 -6.23 5.94 -9.21
N VAL A 66 -5.20 5.95 -10.06
CA VAL A 66 -3.96 6.73 -9.90
C VAL A 66 -3.72 7.53 -11.15
N ILE A 67 -3.36 8.80 -11.00
CA ILE A 67 -2.96 9.67 -12.09
C ILE A 67 -1.63 10.31 -11.71
N SER A 68 -0.67 10.27 -12.63
CA SER A 68 0.60 10.97 -12.54
C SER A 68 0.76 11.85 -13.78
N ALA A 69 1.08 13.11 -13.57
CA ALA A 69 1.34 14.07 -14.64
C ALA A 69 2.76 14.62 -14.50
N VAL A 70 3.56 14.49 -15.55
CA VAL A 70 4.97 14.89 -15.58
C VAL A 70 5.17 15.95 -16.64
N ARG A 71 5.79 17.07 -16.27
CA ARG A 71 6.18 18.14 -17.18
C ARG A 71 7.67 18.41 -17.10
N ASP A 72 8.33 18.34 -18.24
CA ASP A 72 9.71 18.80 -18.37
C ASP A 72 9.69 20.33 -18.57
N LEU A 73 10.45 21.06 -17.73
CA LEU A 73 10.50 22.51 -17.70
C LEU A 73 11.62 23.05 -18.62
N SER A 74 11.49 24.30 -19.06
CA SER A 74 12.44 24.92 -19.99
C SER A 74 13.85 25.10 -19.43
N ASP A 75 14.00 25.15 -18.10
CA ASP A 75 15.28 25.21 -17.38
C ASP A 75 15.95 23.83 -17.21
N GLY A 76 15.36 22.77 -17.77
CA GLY A 76 15.79 21.38 -17.62
C GLY A 76 15.30 20.73 -16.33
N GLY A 77 14.48 21.44 -15.55
CA GLY A 77 13.78 20.88 -14.38
C GLY A 77 12.64 19.97 -14.78
N ARG A 78 12.08 19.29 -13.78
CA ARG A 78 10.91 18.42 -13.97
C ARG A 78 9.92 18.59 -12.83
N LEU A 79 8.67 18.80 -13.16
CA LEU A 79 7.56 18.84 -12.22
C LEU A 79 6.71 17.57 -12.37
N THR A 80 6.45 16.89 -11.25
CA THR A 80 5.58 15.71 -11.21
C THR A 80 4.44 15.97 -10.24
N LEU A 81 3.22 15.74 -10.69
CA LEU A 81 1.99 15.78 -9.87
C LEU A 81 1.43 14.38 -9.80
N ASN A 82 1.11 13.94 -8.60
CA ASN A 82 0.52 12.63 -8.35
C ASN A 82 -0.82 12.81 -7.66
N PHE A 83 -1.80 12.01 -8.06
CA PHE A 83 -3.10 11.95 -7.43
C PHE A 83 -3.53 10.48 -7.32
N THR A 84 -3.98 10.08 -6.14
CA THR A 84 -4.48 8.75 -5.85
C THR A 84 -5.80 8.86 -5.08
N PHE A 85 -6.76 8.08 -5.50
CA PHE A 85 -7.97 7.85 -4.73
C PHE A 85 -8.08 6.36 -4.49
N ASP A 86 -8.32 5.92 -3.25
CA ASP A 86 -8.67 4.53 -2.98
C ASP A 86 -9.98 4.41 -2.21
N SER A 87 -10.67 3.34 -2.50
CA SER A 87 -11.88 2.96 -1.82
C SER A 87 -11.80 1.48 -1.46
N LEU A 88 -11.74 1.22 -0.16
CA LEU A 88 -11.75 -0.11 0.42
C LEU A 88 -13.15 -0.46 0.89
N SER A 89 -13.55 -1.71 0.73
CA SER A 89 -14.77 -2.24 1.29
C SER A 89 -14.62 -3.75 1.50
N GLY A 90 -15.49 -4.35 2.30
CA GLY A 90 -15.52 -5.79 2.51
C GLY A 90 -15.36 -6.18 3.97
N SER A 91 -14.52 -7.18 4.25
CA SER A 91 -14.37 -7.79 5.58
C SER A 91 -12.95 -7.68 6.09
N SER A 92 -12.72 -6.90 7.16
CA SER A 92 -11.41 -6.74 7.79
C SER A 92 -11.27 -7.59 9.05
N PRO A 93 -10.22 -8.44 9.19
CA PRO A 93 -9.96 -9.19 10.42
C PRO A 93 -9.67 -8.25 11.59
N ASN A 94 -10.31 -8.46 12.73
CA ASN A 94 -10.08 -7.68 13.94
C ASN A 94 -8.96 -8.24 14.86
N GLY A 95 -8.38 -9.40 14.53
CA GLY A 95 -7.32 -10.05 15.29
C GLY A 95 -7.80 -11.09 16.31
N ALA A 96 -9.09 -11.12 16.67
CA ALA A 96 -9.64 -12.15 17.54
C ALA A 96 -9.61 -13.53 16.87
N LEU A 97 -9.47 -14.58 17.69
CA LEU A 97 -9.49 -15.97 17.22
C LEU A 97 -10.89 -16.43 16.83
N PRO A 98 -11.04 -17.40 15.92
CA PRO A 98 -12.27 -18.17 15.77
C PRO A 98 -12.69 -18.82 17.09
N ASN A 99 -14.01 -18.98 17.29
CA ASN A 99 -14.57 -19.61 18.48
C ASN A 99 -15.68 -20.60 18.08
N HIS A 100 -15.90 -21.66 18.86
CA HIS A 100 -17.03 -22.57 18.68
C HIS A 100 -18.38 -21.93 18.99
N ASN A 101 -18.38 -20.81 19.71
CA ASN A 101 -19.56 -19.99 19.97
C ASN A 101 -19.62 -18.77 19.07
N PRO A 102 -20.81 -18.19 18.80
CA PRO A 102 -20.95 -16.92 18.11
C PRO A 102 -20.21 -15.80 18.87
N GLN A 103 -19.57 -14.89 18.15
CA GLN A 103 -18.84 -13.75 18.72
C GLN A 103 -19.42 -12.45 18.18
N THR A 104 -19.60 -11.43 19.03
CA THR A 104 -20.15 -10.12 18.62
C THR A 104 -19.14 -9.02 18.87
N PHE A 105 -18.91 -8.19 17.85
CA PHE A 105 -17.99 -7.08 17.89
C PHE A 105 -18.64 -5.81 17.35
N ALA A 106 -18.09 -4.64 17.73
CA ALA A 106 -18.45 -3.36 17.13
C ALA A 106 -17.64 -3.11 15.85
N SER A 107 -18.32 -2.65 14.80
CA SER A 107 -17.66 -2.26 13.55
C SER A 107 -16.92 -0.92 13.73
N PRO A 108 -15.64 -0.81 13.38
CA PRO A 108 -14.90 0.44 13.35
C PRO A 108 -15.38 1.41 12.27
N SER A 109 -16.08 0.94 11.24
CA SER A 109 -16.62 1.78 10.17
C SER A 109 -17.92 2.52 10.54
N ALA A 110 -18.41 2.37 11.76
CA ALA A 110 -19.62 3.06 12.26
C ALA A 110 -19.33 4.52 12.58
N ARG A 111 -19.76 5.44 11.75
CA ARG A 111 -19.42 6.88 11.73
C ARG A 111 -20.00 7.72 12.87
N SER A 112 -20.79 7.20 13.81
CA SER A 112 -21.28 7.97 14.93
C SER A 112 -21.38 7.15 16.21
N LEU A 113 -20.84 7.68 17.30
CA LEU A 113 -21.03 7.20 18.67
C LEU A 113 -22.51 7.22 19.12
N ALA A 114 -23.36 8.01 18.45
CA ALA A 114 -24.78 8.18 18.77
C ALA A 114 -25.70 7.24 17.98
N ALA A 115 -25.27 6.74 16.81
CA ALA A 115 -25.97 5.65 16.16
C ALA A 115 -25.64 4.36 16.91
N ALA A 116 -26.64 3.62 17.34
CA ALA A 116 -26.50 2.31 17.96
C ALA A 116 -25.30 1.59 17.37
N ARG A 117 -24.27 1.28 18.20
CA ARG A 117 -23.02 0.63 17.80
C ARG A 117 -23.35 -0.42 16.74
N HIS A 118 -22.83 -0.24 15.53
CA HIS A 118 -23.04 -1.24 14.48
C HIS A 118 -22.32 -2.50 14.91
N LEU A 119 -23.06 -3.39 15.57
CA LEU A 119 -22.54 -4.68 15.99
C LEU A 119 -22.62 -5.64 14.82
N TYR A 120 -21.61 -6.48 14.69
CA TYR A 120 -21.66 -7.63 13.79
C TYR A 120 -21.41 -8.91 14.57
N THR A 121 -22.07 -9.98 14.18
CA THR A 121 -21.92 -11.28 14.81
C THR A 121 -21.25 -12.25 13.85
N VAL A 122 -20.21 -12.90 14.35
CA VAL A 122 -19.43 -13.91 13.63
C VAL A 122 -19.96 -15.28 13.98
N ALA A 123 -20.22 -16.10 12.97
CA ALA A 123 -20.69 -17.47 13.14
C ALA A 123 -19.59 -18.35 13.79
N PRO A 124 -19.99 -19.44 14.49
CA PRO A 124 -19.07 -20.40 15.07
C PRO A 124 -18.03 -20.90 14.06
N GLY A 125 -16.80 -21.06 14.51
CA GLY A 125 -15.68 -21.57 13.72
C GLY A 125 -15.14 -20.64 12.62
N ARG A 126 -15.67 -19.41 12.50
CA ARG A 126 -15.22 -18.44 11.50
C ARG A 126 -14.25 -17.44 12.08
N LEU A 127 -13.26 -17.04 11.26
CA LEU A 127 -12.39 -15.94 11.61
C LEU A 127 -13.21 -14.65 11.80
N PRO A 128 -13.03 -13.93 12.94
CA PRO A 128 -13.69 -12.65 13.16
C PRO A 128 -13.25 -11.59 12.14
N VAL A 129 -14.17 -11.26 11.24
CA VAL A 129 -14.01 -10.21 10.22
C VAL A 129 -15.21 -9.27 10.28
N ASP A 130 -14.96 -7.97 10.20
CA ASP A 130 -16.03 -6.97 10.10
C ASP A 130 -16.57 -6.95 8.66
N PRO A 131 -17.81 -7.40 8.40
CA PRO A 131 -18.35 -7.46 7.06
C PRO A 131 -18.76 -6.09 6.50
N ASN A 132 -18.81 -5.07 7.35
CA ASN A 132 -19.25 -3.71 7.00
C ASN A 132 -18.06 -2.75 6.85
N TYR A 133 -16.83 -3.27 6.84
CA TYR A 133 -15.65 -2.43 6.71
C TYR A 133 -15.69 -1.62 5.41
N SER A 134 -15.52 -0.31 5.54
CA SER A 134 -15.38 0.59 4.40
C SER A 134 -14.51 1.77 4.78
N ASP A 135 -13.64 2.13 3.86
CA ASP A 135 -12.75 3.27 3.99
C ASP A 135 -12.54 3.93 2.63
N ALA A 136 -12.19 5.21 2.62
CA ALA A 136 -11.89 5.95 1.41
C ALA A 136 -10.76 6.95 1.68
N ARG A 137 -9.74 6.91 0.82
CA ARG A 137 -8.57 7.77 0.89
C ARG A 137 -8.45 8.64 -0.35
N VAL A 138 -8.05 9.89 -0.14
CA VAL A 138 -7.61 10.80 -1.19
C VAL A 138 -6.18 11.23 -0.87
N ALA A 139 -5.27 11.08 -1.83
CA ALA A 139 -3.90 11.52 -1.67
C ALA A 139 -3.45 12.34 -2.88
N GLY A 140 -2.63 13.36 -2.62
CA GLY A 140 -2.01 14.19 -3.63
C GLY A 140 -0.55 14.45 -3.31
N GLY A 141 0.27 14.62 -4.34
CA GLY A 141 1.69 14.92 -4.18
C GLY A 141 2.23 15.78 -5.29
N VAL A 142 3.27 16.51 -4.96
CA VAL A 142 4.08 17.29 -5.90
C VAL A 142 5.55 17.00 -5.65
N ASP A 143 6.27 16.71 -6.73
CA ASP A 143 7.72 16.54 -6.70
C ASP A 143 8.34 17.44 -7.78
N TRP A 144 9.34 18.21 -7.40
CA TRP A 144 10.07 19.11 -8.29
C TRP A 144 11.56 18.74 -8.30
N THR A 145 12.07 18.39 -9.49
CA THR A 145 13.48 18.12 -9.73
C THR A 145 14.13 19.30 -10.43
N LEU A 146 15.21 19.82 -9.88
CA LEU A 146 15.97 20.97 -10.35
C LEU A 146 17.36 20.51 -10.79
N PRO A 147 17.84 20.84 -11.99
CA PRO A 147 19.23 20.64 -12.37
C PRO A 147 20.10 21.73 -11.75
N LEU A 148 20.87 21.38 -10.72
CA LEU A 148 21.85 22.30 -10.13
C LEU A 148 23.09 22.45 -11.03
N SER A 149 23.40 21.40 -11.78
CA SER A 149 24.46 21.37 -12.78
C SER A 149 24.17 20.30 -13.83
N ARG A 150 25.09 20.14 -14.81
CA ARG A 150 24.97 19.06 -15.81
C ARG A 150 25.02 17.64 -15.20
N LEU A 151 25.58 17.51 -14.00
CA LEU A 151 25.79 16.24 -13.31
C LEU A 151 25.02 16.13 -12.00
N THR A 152 24.45 17.22 -11.47
CA THR A 152 23.80 17.23 -10.16
C THR A 152 22.35 17.67 -10.29
N ARG A 153 21.45 16.90 -9.69
CA ARG A 153 20.01 17.19 -9.60
C ARG A 153 19.59 17.24 -8.14
N LEU A 154 18.78 18.24 -7.80
CA LEU A 154 18.09 18.35 -6.51
C LEU A 154 16.61 18.02 -6.74
N SER A 155 16.02 17.22 -5.88
CA SER A 155 14.58 17.01 -5.84
C SER A 155 14.02 17.45 -4.50
N VAL A 156 12.84 18.09 -4.54
CA VAL A 156 12.05 18.44 -3.36
C VAL A 156 10.61 18.07 -3.63
N GLY A 157 9.90 17.61 -2.61
CA GLY A 157 8.52 17.20 -2.79
C GLY A 157 7.72 17.20 -1.52
N GLY A 158 6.40 17.09 -1.68
CA GLY A 158 5.47 16.96 -0.59
C GLY A 158 4.27 16.11 -0.98
N LYS A 159 3.72 15.39 -0.02
CA LYS A 159 2.53 14.56 -0.19
C LYS A 159 1.57 14.80 0.96
N PHE A 160 0.30 14.74 0.67
CA PHE A 160 -0.78 14.80 1.64
C PHE A 160 -1.76 13.67 1.37
N SER A 161 -2.22 13.00 2.43
CA SER A 161 -3.23 11.95 2.39
C SER A 161 -4.30 12.21 3.44
N TYR A 162 -5.52 11.95 3.08
CA TYR A 162 -6.71 12.14 3.90
C TYR A 162 -7.59 10.90 3.86
N GLU A 163 -7.95 10.40 5.04
CA GLU A 163 -8.96 9.38 5.32
C GLU A 163 -9.91 9.91 6.40
N ASP A 164 -11.00 9.22 6.65
CA ASP A 164 -11.99 9.67 7.66
C ASP A 164 -11.41 9.73 9.09
N ASP A 165 -10.43 8.88 9.39
CA ASP A 165 -9.80 8.75 10.72
C ASP A 165 -8.27 8.91 10.70
N PHE A 166 -7.69 9.28 9.54
CA PHE A 166 -6.26 9.39 9.36
C PHE A 166 -5.86 10.50 8.38
N TYR A 167 -4.89 11.33 8.79
CA TYR A 167 -4.28 12.37 7.96
C TYR A 167 -2.77 12.19 7.95
N SER A 168 -2.15 12.30 6.79
CA SER A 168 -0.70 12.24 6.66
C SER A 168 -0.18 13.39 5.82
N ALA A 169 0.92 13.99 6.26
CA ALA A 169 1.68 14.97 5.52
C ALA A 169 3.16 14.54 5.48
N THR A 170 3.72 14.44 4.28
CA THR A 170 5.13 14.06 4.05
C THR A 170 5.83 15.16 3.28
N ALA A 171 7.06 15.48 3.70
CA ALA A 171 8.01 16.27 2.92
C ALA A 171 9.24 15.42 2.60
N ASN A 172 9.83 15.60 1.43
CA ASN A 172 11.02 14.90 0.99
C ASN A 172 11.99 15.85 0.25
N ALA A 173 13.28 15.55 0.37
CA ALA A 173 14.33 16.19 -0.42
C ALA A 173 15.38 15.14 -0.80
N GLY A 174 15.99 15.30 -1.97
CA GLY A 174 17.01 14.38 -2.45
C GLY A 174 18.01 15.08 -3.37
N VAL A 175 19.22 14.56 -3.38
CA VAL A 175 20.27 14.97 -4.31
C VAL A 175 20.79 13.76 -5.04
N GLU A 176 21.02 13.92 -6.34
CA GLU A 176 21.65 12.92 -7.21
C GLU A 176 22.86 13.53 -7.89
N HIS A 177 23.94 12.77 -7.96
CA HIS A 177 25.14 13.17 -8.68
C HIS A 177 25.64 12.06 -9.60
N ASP A 178 25.89 12.43 -10.83
CA ASP A 178 26.40 11.53 -11.87
C ASP A 178 27.93 11.61 -11.93
N PHE A 179 28.59 10.45 -11.97
CA PHE A 179 30.03 10.26 -12.14
C PHE A 179 30.28 9.43 -13.41
N ASN A 180 31.55 9.34 -13.84
CA ASN A 180 32.02 8.46 -14.92
C ASN A 180 31.17 8.60 -16.19
N ASP A 181 31.03 9.83 -16.71
CA ASP A 181 30.22 10.14 -17.88
C ASP A 181 28.76 9.63 -17.77
N LYS A 182 28.18 9.76 -16.55
CA LYS A 182 26.82 9.31 -16.18
C LYS A 182 26.64 7.78 -16.14
N ASN A 183 27.72 7.01 -16.10
CA ASN A 183 27.64 5.58 -15.90
C ASN A 183 27.39 5.18 -14.43
N THR A 184 27.70 6.09 -13.49
CA THR A 184 27.51 5.91 -12.06
C THR A 184 26.67 7.05 -11.51
N THR A 185 25.55 6.77 -10.86
CA THR A 185 24.74 7.77 -10.17
C THR A 185 24.69 7.43 -8.68
N VAL A 186 25.04 8.39 -7.83
CA VAL A 186 24.85 8.30 -6.39
C VAL A 186 23.71 9.21 -6.00
N SER A 187 22.79 8.72 -5.17
CA SER A 187 21.65 9.48 -4.68
C SER A 187 21.57 9.43 -3.15
N LEU A 188 21.15 10.54 -2.56
CA LEU A 188 20.85 10.67 -1.14
C LEU A 188 19.48 11.35 -1.00
N SER A 189 18.56 10.74 -0.27
CA SER A 189 17.23 11.30 -0.03
C SER A 189 16.85 11.21 1.43
N VAL A 190 16.16 12.24 1.91
CA VAL A 190 15.58 12.31 3.25
C VAL A 190 14.09 12.57 3.16
N SER A 191 13.33 12.05 4.10
CA SER A 191 11.91 12.30 4.21
C SER A 191 11.47 12.49 5.65
N SER A 192 10.39 13.26 5.85
CA SER A 192 9.73 13.44 7.15
C SER A 192 8.24 13.35 6.94
N GLU A 193 7.59 12.52 7.74
CA GLU A 193 6.16 12.25 7.74
C GLU A 193 5.57 12.59 9.09
N ASN A 194 4.40 13.24 9.11
CA ASN A 194 3.62 13.50 10.30
C ASN A 194 2.20 13.03 10.06
N ASP A 195 1.73 12.15 10.92
CA ASP A 195 0.41 11.55 10.84
C ASP A 195 -0.42 11.94 12.06
N PHE A 196 -1.70 12.20 11.83
CA PHE A 196 -2.72 12.43 12.83
C PHE A 196 -3.74 11.31 12.74
N LEU A 197 -3.95 10.62 13.84
CA LEU A 197 -4.89 9.51 13.96
C LEU A 197 -6.09 9.95 14.80
N GLN A 198 -7.27 9.82 14.21
CA GLN A 198 -8.56 10.12 14.87
C GLN A 198 -9.46 8.89 14.82
N PRO A 199 -9.08 7.78 15.50
CA PRO A 199 -9.85 6.55 15.42
C PRO A 199 -11.30 6.78 15.80
N ILE A 200 -12.20 6.09 15.14
CA ILE A 200 -13.64 6.16 15.43
C ILE A 200 -13.90 5.71 16.86
N GLY A 201 -14.45 6.61 17.65
CA GLY A 201 -14.63 6.41 19.09
C GLY A 201 -13.41 6.73 19.95
N GLY A 202 -12.30 7.21 19.35
CA GLY A 202 -11.04 7.52 20.02
C GLY A 202 -10.05 6.36 20.02
N ALA A 203 -8.79 6.66 20.37
CA ALA A 203 -7.75 5.65 20.55
C ALA A 203 -8.06 4.78 21.77
N PRO A 204 -8.00 3.44 21.68
CA PRO A 204 -8.21 2.59 22.83
C PRO A 204 -7.06 2.70 23.82
N THR A 205 -7.39 2.61 25.12
CA THR A 205 -6.38 2.43 26.16
C THR A 205 -5.65 1.12 25.91
N PRO A 206 -4.32 1.12 25.77
CA PRO A 206 -3.56 -0.09 25.48
C PRO A 206 -3.84 -1.21 26.50
N ARG A 207 -4.13 -2.41 26.01
CA ARG A 207 -4.41 -3.61 26.82
C ARG A 207 -5.68 -3.53 27.67
N SER A 208 -6.50 -2.50 27.56
CA SER A 208 -7.79 -2.46 28.25
C SER A 208 -8.72 -3.55 27.73
N ASP A 209 -9.62 -4.01 28.59
CA ASP A 209 -10.67 -4.96 28.22
C ASP A 209 -11.57 -4.34 27.14
N TYR A 210 -11.75 -5.06 26.06
CA TYR A 210 -12.62 -4.64 24.97
C TYR A 210 -14.06 -4.35 25.43
N ALA A 211 -14.58 -5.08 26.42
CA ALA A 211 -15.94 -4.90 26.95
C ALA A 211 -16.13 -3.55 27.66
N LEU A 212 -15.07 -2.95 28.18
CA LEU A 212 -15.14 -1.68 28.88
C LEU A 212 -15.17 -0.48 27.91
N PHE A 213 -14.77 -0.67 26.66
CA PHE A 213 -14.69 0.37 25.62
C PHE A 213 -13.94 1.63 26.05
N GLU A 214 -12.86 1.46 26.79
CA GLU A 214 -12.00 2.57 27.24
C GLU A 214 -11.24 3.15 26.05
N LYS A 215 -11.82 4.19 25.46
CA LYS A 215 -11.27 4.90 24.31
C LYS A 215 -11.32 6.40 24.54
N GLY A 216 -10.36 7.12 24.00
CA GLY A 216 -10.35 8.57 24.06
C GLY A 216 -9.19 9.18 23.30
N GLY A 217 -9.31 10.48 23.00
CA GLY A 217 -8.23 11.27 22.44
C GLY A 217 -7.94 11.03 20.95
N HIS A 218 -6.93 11.76 20.51
CA HIS A 218 -6.32 11.69 19.20
C HIS A 218 -4.86 11.33 19.42
N GLU A 219 -4.28 10.69 18.42
CA GLU A 219 -2.91 10.23 18.46
C GLU A 219 -2.09 10.81 17.32
N THR A 220 -0.77 10.78 17.46
CA THR A 220 0.14 11.23 16.43
C THR A 220 1.24 10.20 16.21
N LYS A 221 1.68 10.12 14.97
CA LYS A 221 2.85 9.32 14.56
C LYS A 221 3.77 10.16 13.71
N ARG A 222 5.08 9.93 13.82
CA ARG A 222 6.10 10.57 13.02
C ARG A 222 6.96 9.54 12.34
N GLY A 223 7.30 9.80 11.08
CA GLY A 223 8.22 9.01 10.28
C GLY A 223 9.41 9.86 9.82
N GLN A 224 10.60 9.28 9.79
CA GLN A 224 11.80 9.87 9.20
C GLN A 224 12.46 8.80 8.36
N GLY A 225 12.87 9.14 7.15
CA GLY A 225 13.51 8.23 6.21
C GLY A 225 14.83 8.80 5.69
N LEU A 226 15.79 7.91 5.52
CA LEU A 226 17.06 8.16 4.84
C LEU A 226 17.25 7.06 3.80
N LEU A 227 17.55 7.45 2.55
CA LEU A 227 17.83 6.53 1.45
C LEU A 227 19.15 6.93 0.78
N LEU A 228 20.06 5.98 0.69
CA LEU A 228 21.29 6.09 -0.09
C LEU A 228 21.20 5.12 -1.26
N GLY A 229 21.32 5.62 -2.49
CA GLY A 229 21.27 4.86 -3.71
C GLY A 229 22.56 4.92 -4.51
N LEU A 230 22.88 3.81 -5.17
CA LEU A 230 23.94 3.69 -6.15
C LEU A 230 23.40 2.97 -7.37
N THR A 231 23.39 3.64 -8.52
CA THR A 231 23.07 3.04 -9.81
C THR A 231 24.32 3.00 -10.67
N GLN A 232 24.63 1.83 -11.23
CA GLN A 232 25.79 1.59 -12.06
C GLN A 232 25.39 0.96 -13.39
N VAL A 233 25.75 1.61 -14.48
CA VAL A 233 25.75 1.00 -15.81
C VAL A 233 26.98 0.09 -15.90
N MET A 234 26.76 -1.22 -15.81
CA MET A 234 27.83 -2.22 -15.84
C MET A 234 28.33 -2.47 -17.26
N THR A 235 27.37 -2.56 -18.20
CA THR A 235 27.62 -2.68 -19.64
C THR A 235 26.50 -1.98 -20.42
N ARG A 236 26.55 -1.96 -21.75
CA ARG A 236 25.51 -1.37 -22.60
C ARG A 236 24.11 -1.95 -22.39
N ASN A 237 24.01 -3.15 -21.85
CA ASN A 237 22.78 -3.89 -21.67
C ASN A 237 22.56 -4.38 -20.23
N TRP A 238 23.42 -3.99 -19.28
CA TRP A 238 23.32 -4.38 -17.87
C TRP A 238 23.41 -3.17 -16.96
N LEU A 239 22.36 -2.95 -16.16
CA LEU A 239 22.26 -1.95 -15.09
C LEU A 239 22.16 -2.67 -13.74
N SER A 240 22.89 -2.18 -12.76
CA SER A 240 22.81 -2.62 -11.36
C SER A 240 22.45 -1.44 -10.47
N GLU A 241 21.58 -1.67 -9.50
CA GLU A 241 21.15 -0.67 -8.51
C GLU A 241 21.23 -1.26 -7.11
N VAL A 242 21.82 -0.50 -6.17
CA VAL A 242 21.87 -0.83 -4.75
C VAL A 242 21.27 0.32 -3.97
N ASN A 243 20.32 0.02 -3.06
CA ASN A 243 19.75 1.00 -2.17
C ASN A 243 19.87 0.55 -0.71
N LEU A 244 20.28 1.48 0.15
CA LEU A 244 20.30 1.31 1.59
C LEU A 244 19.26 2.25 2.19
N SER A 245 18.34 1.74 2.99
CA SER A 245 17.35 2.58 3.68
C SER A 245 17.41 2.43 5.19
N LEU A 246 17.14 3.55 5.87
CA LEU A 246 16.96 3.65 7.30
C LEU A 246 15.67 4.46 7.55
N ASP A 247 14.65 3.82 8.12
CA ASP A 247 13.38 4.46 8.46
C ASP A 247 13.17 4.39 9.98
N ARG A 248 12.79 5.49 10.59
CA ARG A 248 12.44 5.58 12.01
C ARG A 248 11.02 6.12 12.17
N PHE A 249 10.21 5.38 12.90
CA PHE A 249 8.85 5.77 13.28
C PHE A 249 8.77 5.93 14.79
N SER A 250 7.97 6.90 15.26
CA SER A 250 7.75 7.15 16.69
C SER A 250 6.35 7.70 16.92
N GLY A 251 5.82 7.49 18.11
CA GLY A 251 4.48 7.88 18.53
C GLY A 251 3.51 6.69 18.51
N TYR A 252 2.27 6.90 18.17
CA TYR A 252 1.25 5.85 18.22
C TYR A 252 1.38 4.91 17.02
N LEU A 253 1.93 3.72 17.24
CA LEU A 253 2.13 2.68 16.22
C LEU A 253 1.17 1.50 16.39
N THR A 254 0.30 1.53 17.39
CA THR A 254 -0.75 0.56 17.66
C THR A 254 -1.90 0.70 16.64
N ASP A 255 -2.48 -0.42 16.21
CA ASP A 255 -3.69 -0.39 15.37
C ASP A 255 -4.93 -0.31 16.30
N PRO A 256 -5.71 0.78 16.26
CA PRO A 256 -6.80 1.03 17.23
C PRO A 256 -7.97 0.05 17.11
N TYR A 257 -7.97 -0.78 16.06
CA TYR A 257 -9.05 -1.71 15.72
C TYR A 257 -8.68 -3.17 15.95
N LYS A 258 -7.44 -3.46 16.40
CA LYS A 258 -6.97 -4.84 16.62
C LYS A 258 -7.16 -5.29 18.06
N LEU A 259 -7.59 -6.53 18.17
CA LEU A 259 -7.87 -7.22 19.42
C LEU A 259 -6.98 -8.45 19.56
N VAL A 260 -6.73 -8.83 20.80
CA VAL A 260 -6.08 -10.09 21.14
C VAL A 260 -7.03 -10.91 22.02
N SER A 261 -7.26 -12.15 21.67
CA SER A 261 -8.11 -13.05 22.45
C SER A 261 -7.42 -13.46 23.76
N VAL A 262 -8.17 -13.41 24.85
CA VAL A 262 -7.78 -13.98 26.15
C VAL A 262 -8.41 -15.35 26.25
N ILE A 263 -7.60 -16.39 26.43
CA ILE A 263 -8.07 -17.78 26.54
C ILE A 263 -7.77 -18.33 27.93
N ASP A 264 -8.68 -19.14 28.46
CA ASP A 264 -8.47 -19.85 29.72
C ASP A 264 -7.58 -21.08 29.59
N GLY A 265 -7.43 -21.83 30.70
CA GLY A 265 -6.63 -23.07 30.73
C GLY A 265 -7.21 -24.22 29.89
N ALA A 266 -8.50 -24.18 29.55
CA ALA A 266 -9.14 -25.13 28.65
C ALA A 266 -9.01 -24.73 27.17
N GLY A 267 -8.55 -23.50 26.88
CA GLY A 267 -8.42 -22.93 25.54
C GLY A 267 -9.68 -22.21 25.07
N ASP A 268 -10.66 -21.95 25.96
CA ASP A 268 -11.84 -21.20 25.62
C ASP A 268 -11.55 -19.69 25.64
N PRO A 269 -11.98 -18.92 24.62
CA PRO A 269 -11.90 -17.46 24.66
C PRO A 269 -12.84 -16.90 25.73
N VAL A 270 -12.27 -16.27 26.76
CA VAL A 270 -12.98 -15.69 27.90
C VAL A 270 -13.07 -14.17 27.83
N GLY A 271 -12.39 -13.52 26.88
CA GLY A 271 -12.42 -12.08 26.68
C GLY A 271 -11.49 -11.63 25.57
N TYR A 272 -11.42 -10.32 25.36
CA TYR A 272 -10.58 -9.66 24.38
C TYR A 272 -9.96 -8.41 24.98
N VAL A 273 -8.73 -8.12 24.62
CA VAL A 273 -8.05 -6.87 24.96
C VAL A 273 -7.60 -6.15 23.70
N TYR A 274 -7.51 -4.82 23.76
CA TYR A 274 -6.89 -4.05 22.70
C TYR A 274 -5.39 -4.33 22.64
N GLU A 275 -4.85 -4.38 21.42
CA GLU A 275 -3.41 -4.58 21.24
C GLU A 275 -2.59 -3.41 21.81
N ASN A 276 -1.31 -3.64 22.00
CA ASN A 276 -0.32 -2.61 22.35
C ASN A 276 0.99 -2.92 21.62
N ARG A 277 1.45 -2.00 20.76
CA ARG A 277 2.73 -2.09 20.07
C ARG A 277 3.73 -1.12 20.67
N PRO A 278 5.06 -1.37 20.55
CA PRO A 278 6.06 -0.37 20.90
C PRO A 278 5.82 0.95 20.15
N ASP A 279 6.02 2.07 20.83
CA ASP A 279 5.85 3.44 20.33
C ASP A 279 6.98 3.90 19.37
N SER A 280 7.93 3.04 19.11
CA SER A 280 9.04 3.27 18.19
C SER A 280 9.37 2.05 17.36
N ARG A 281 9.77 2.29 16.12
CA ARG A 281 10.23 1.26 15.17
C ARG A 281 11.33 1.83 14.30
N THR A 282 12.46 1.17 14.25
CA THR A 282 13.53 1.49 13.29
C THR A 282 13.71 0.34 12.32
N ARG A 283 13.55 0.60 11.03
CA ARG A 283 13.75 -0.38 9.96
C ARG A 283 15.02 -0.06 9.18
N ARG A 284 15.73 -1.09 8.78
CA ARG A 284 16.91 -1.02 7.91
C ARG A 284 16.73 -1.98 6.76
N SER A 285 17.00 -1.56 5.54
CA SER A 285 16.96 -2.49 4.43
C SER A 285 18.07 -2.27 3.43
N VAL A 286 18.43 -3.36 2.76
CA VAL A 286 19.31 -3.39 1.59
C VAL A 286 18.50 -3.93 0.43
N TYR A 287 18.54 -3.21 -0.68
CA TYR A 287 17.91 -3.60 -1.94
C TYR A 287 18.97 -3.68 -3.03
N LEU A 288 18.91 -4.73 -3.84
CA LEU A 288 19.75 -4.92 -5.02
C LEU A 288 18.83 -5.26 -6.20
N GLU A 289 18.95 -4.53 -7.30
CA GLU A 289 18.30 -4.88 -8.56
C GLU A 289 19.32 -4.95 -9.69
N ASN A 290 19.24 -6.00 -10.49
CA ASN A 290 19.97 -6.16 -11.73
C ASN A 290 18.98 -6.26 -12.87
N ARG A 291 19.22 -5.45 -13.93
CA ARG A 291 18.42 -5.45 -15.16
C ARG A 291 19.34 -5.72 -16.34
N VAL A 292 19.00 -6.75 -17.08
CA VAL A 292 19.74 -7.12 -18.30
C VAL A 292 18.79 -7.06 -19.49
N GLY A 293 19.21 -6.39 -20.57
CA GLY A 293 18.45 -6.23 -21.78
C GLY A 293 19.08 -6.96 -22.96
N TRP A 294 18.26 -7.51 -23.84
CA TRP A 294 18.61 -8.07 -25.13
C TRP A 294 17.77 -7.38 -26.21
N THR A 295 18.00 -7.75 -27.47
CA THR A 295 17.29 -7.12 -28.59
C THR A 295 15.75 -7.15 -28.44
N ARG A 296 15.20 -8.26 -27.98
CA ARG A 296 13.73 -8.45 -27.82
C ARG A 296 13.31 -8.96 -26.44
N ALA A 297 14.21 -8.93 -25.49
CA ALA A 297 13.89 -9.39 -24.14
C ALA A 297 14.60 -8.54 -23.09
N SER A 298 14.11 -8.55 -21.87
CA SER A 298 14.83 -8.09 -20.70
C SER A 298 14.51 -8.98 -19.51
N ALA A 299 15.46 -9.08 -18.60
CA ALA A 299 15.27 -9.72 -17.30
C ALA A 299 15.64 -8.75 -16.18
N GLY A 300 14.86 -8.76 -15.13
CA GLY A 300 15.12 -8.01 -13.90
C GLY A 300 15.06 -8.94 -12.70
N LEU A 301 16.13 -9.00 -11.91
CA LEU A 301 16.19 -9.70 -10.64
C LEU A 301 16.35 -8.69 -9.51
N ALA A 302 15.40 -8.63 -8.60
CA ALA A 302 15.44 -7.78 -7.43
C ALA A 302 15.47 -8.63 -6.16
N LEU A 303 16.38 -8.27 -5.24
CA LEU A 303 16.53 -8.88 -3.93
C LEU A 303 16.41 -7.78 -2.87
N ARG A 304 15.74 -8.07 -1.76
CA ARG A 304 15.67 -7.16 -0.61
C ARG A 304 15.80 -7.96 0.68
N TYR A 305 16.63 -7.45 1.58
CA TYR A 305 16.67 -7.86 2.98
C TYR A 305 16.27 -6.69 3.86
N MET A 306 15.44 -6.92 4.87
CA MET A 306 15.02 -5.92 5.85
C MET A 306 15.07 -6.51 7.26
N THR A 307 15.47 -5.66 8.22
CA THR A 307 15.39 -5.96 9.65
C THR A 307 14.88 -4.74 10.40
N ASP A 308 14.24 -4.96 11.54
CA ASP A 308 13.75 -3.87 12.39
C ASP A 308 13.87 -4.16 13.90
N THR A 309 13.55 -3.12 14.69
CA THR A 309 13.59 -3.18 16.15
C THR A 309 12.39 -3.90 16.77
N TRP A 310 11.45 -4.37 15.97
CA TRP A 310 10.34 -5.23 16.40
C TRP A 310 10.67 -6.71 16.26
N GLY A 311 11.92 -7.06 15.90
CA GLY A 311 12.39 -8.43 15.71
C GLY A 311 12.02 -9.02 14.34
N ILE A 312 11.44 -8.23 13.43
CA ILE A 312 11.10 -8.72 12.10
C ILE A 312 12.35 -8.70 11.21
N HIS A 313 12.60 -9.84 10.58
CA HIS A 313 13.54 -10.00 9.47
C HIS A 313 12.77 -10.48 8.26
N SER A 314 13.02 -9.88 7.09
CA SER A 314 12.35 -10.31 5.87
C SER A 314 13.25 -10.36 4.66
N ASP A 315 13.01 -11.36 3.81
CA ASP A 315 13.65 -11.57 2.53
C ASP A 315 12.62 -11.43 1.41
N THR A 316 13.01 -10.77 0.33
CA THR A 316 12.23 -10.69 -0.91
C THR A 316 13.12 -11.03 -2.08
N ALA A 317 12.63 -11.88 -2.99
CA ALA A 317 13.23 -12.11 -4.30
C ALA A 317 12.15 -11.96 -5.37
N GLN A 318 12.42 -11.17 -6.41
CA GLN A 318 11.50 -10.97 -7.52
C GLN A 318 12.22 -11.10 -8.86
N LEU A 319 11.68 -11.93 -9.73
CA LEU A 319 12.10 -12.08 -11.11
C LEU A 319 11.03 -11.52 -12.03
N ARG A 320 11.44 -10.71 -13.01
CA ARG A 320 10.60 -10.18 -14.10
C ARG A 320 11.28 -10.50 -15.42
N LEU A 321 10.52 -11.03 -16.38
CA LEU A 321 11.01 -11.33 -17.72
C LEU A 321 10.08 -10.65 -18.72
N ARG A 322 10.61 -9.84 -19.61
CA ARG A 322 9.82 -9.15 -20.62
C ARG A 322 10.28 -9.55 -22.02
N TRP A 323 9.33 -9.86 -22.89
CA TRP A 323 9.56 -10.14 -24.30
C TRP A 323 8.75 -9.20 -25.17
N TRP A 324 9.39 -8.63 -26.16
CA TRP A 324 8.75 -7.81 -27.17
C TRP A 324 8.58 -8.61 -28.47
N ASN A 325 7.46 -8.33 -29.18
CA ASN A 325 7.29 -8.82 -30.55
C ASN A 325 8.33 -8.18 -31.51
N ALA A 326 8.29 -8.57 -32.78
CA ALA A 326 9.25 -8.09 -33.79
C ALA A 326 9.20 -6.57 -34.00
N GLY A 327 8.01 -5.96 -33.94
CA GLY A 327 7.78 -4.52 -34.06
C GLY A 327 8.09 -3.71 -32.82
N ARG A 328 8.32 -4.36 -31.68
CA ARG A 328 8.49 -3.74 -30.35
C ARG A 328 7.32 -2.82 -29.93
N ASP A 329 6.15 -3.08 -30.47
CA ASP A 329 4.90 -2.39 -30.16
C ASP A 329 4.03 -3.15 -29.16
N GLN A 330 4.35 -4.43 -28.90
CA GLN A 330 3.68 -5.27 -27.90
C GLN A 330 4.72 -6.00 -27.04
N TYR A 331 4.39 -6.19 -25.79
CA TYR A 331 5.20 -7.00 -24.89
C TYR A 331 4.36 -7.83 -23.93
N PHE A 332 5.00 -8.88 -23.45
CA PHE A 332 4.50 -9.80 -22.46
C PHE A 332 5.52 -9.92 -21.33
N GLU A 333 5.07 -9.74 -20.07
CA GLU A 333 5.97 -9.71 -18.91
C GLU A 333 5.42 -10.56 -17.76
N PRO A 334 5.75 -11.86 -17.68
CA PRO A 334 5.56 -12.64 -16.49
C PRO A 334 6.51 -12.20 -15.37
N SER A 335 6.06 -12.38 -14.15
CA SER A 335 6.84 -12.14 -12.95
C SER A 335 6.50 -13.13 -11.86
N VAL A 336 7.48 -13.38 -10.99
CA VAL A 336 7.28 -14.11 -9.74
C VAL A 336 7.98 -13.36 -8.62
N ARG A 337 7.31 -13.23 -7.47
CA ARG A 337 7.86 -12.65 -6.25
C ARG A 337 7.68 -13.65 -5.12
N TRP A 338 8.75 -13.94 -4.45
CA TRP A 338 8.78 -14.68 -3.20
C TRP A 338 9.08 -13.70 -2.06
N TYR A 339 8.40 -13.89 -0.94
CA TYR A 339 8.58 -13.12 0.28
C TYR A 339 8.54 -14.04 1.50
N ARG A 340 9.35 -13.75 2.50
CA ARG A 340 9.34 -14.41 3.81
C ARG A 340 9.63 -13.38 4.90
N GLN A 341 8.98 -13.52 6.05
CA GLN A 341 9.33 -12.76 7.26
C GLN A 341 9.26 -13.63 8.52
N SER A 342 10.04 -13.24 9.55
CA SER A 342 9.85 -13.69 10.93
C SER A 342 8.67 -12.98 11.60
N ALA A 343 8.18 -13.50 12.74
CA ALA A 343 7.21 -12.77 13.55
C ALA A 343 7.88 -11.60 14.30
N ALA A 344 7.07 -10.62 14.67
CA ALA A 344 7.48 -9.61 15.65
C ALA A 344 7.63 -10.25 17.05
N ASP A 345 8.54 -9.72 17.87
CA ASP A 345 8.83 -10.24 19.21
C ASP A 345 7.59 -10.27 20.12
N PHE A 346 6.66 -9.35 19.90
CA PHE A 346 5.41 -9.20 20.64
C PHE A 346 4.19 -9.78 19.90
N TYR A 347 4.39 -10.52 18.80
CA TYR A 347 3.27 -11.21 18.14
C TYR A 347 2.73 -12.31 19.04
N ARG A 348 1.46 -12.18 19.41
CA ARG A 348 0.72 -13.15 20.24
C ARG A 348 -0.65 -13.35 19.62
N PRO A 349 -0.95 -14.52 19.03
CA PRO A 349 -2.29 -14.78 18.50
C PRO A 349 -3.35 -14.86 19.61
N TRP A 350 -2.93 -15.15 20.85
CA TRP A 350 -3.75 -15.09 22.08
C TRP A 350 -2.86 -14.93 23.30
N ILE A 351 -3.48 -14.65 24.43
CA ILE A 351 -2.83 -14.58 25.75
C ILE A 351 -3.64 -15.35 26.81
N ALA A 352 -2.98 -15.74 27.91
CA ALA A 352 -3.66 -16.26 29.09
C ALA A 352 -4.22 -15.11 29.95
N PRO A 353 -5.23 -15.35 30.82
CA PRO A 353 -5.83 -14.31 31.66
C PRO A 353 -4.86 -13.60 32.59
N ASN A 354 -3.81 -14.31 33.02
CA ASN A 354 -2.76 -13.81 33.91
C ASN A 354 -1.51 -13.26 33.20
N ALA A 355 -1.55 -13.09 31.88
CA ALA A 355 -0.45 -12.51 31.09
C ALA A 355 -0.24 -11.00 31.35
N ALA A 356 -0.45 -10.55 32.59
CA ALA A 356 -0.29 -9.17 33.03
C ALA A 356 1.13 -8.60 32.86
N GLN A 357 2.13 -9.45 32.58
CA GLN A 357 3.53 -9.05 32.47
C GLN A 357 3.96 -8.64 31.07
N GLU A 358 3.21 -8.99 30.02
CA GLU A 358 3.56 -8.60 28.65
C GLU A 358 3.15 -7.16 28.38
N THR A 359 4.14 -6.27 28.24
CA THR A 359 3.88 -4.85 27.95
C THR A 359 3.33 -4.64 26.53
N TYR A 360 3.87 -5.39 25.56
CA TYR A 360 3.50 -5.30 24.15
C TYR A 360 2.92 -6.62 23.68
N LEU A 361 1.83 -6.54 22.92
CA LEU A 361 1.18 -7.70 22.32
C LEU A 361 0.33 -7.28 21.10
N SER A 362 0.28 -8.12 20.10
CA SER A 362 -0.57 -7.96 18.92
C SER A 362 -0.89 -9.32 18.30
N ALA A 363 -2.15 -9.52 17.90
CA ALA A 363 -2.57 -10.68 17.11
C ALA A 363 -2.71 -10.37 15.61
N ASP A 364 -2.21 -9.20 15.16
CA ASP A 364 -2.25 -8.84 13.76
C ASP A 364 -1.42 -9.82 12.91
N SER A 365 -2.07 -10.53 12.00
CA SER A 365 -1.43 -11.52 11.12
C SER A 365 -0.32 -10.94 10.23
N ARG A 366 -0.30 -9.62 10.03
CA ARG A 366 0.78 -8.92 9.32
C ARG A 366 2.10 -8.91 10.10
N LEU A 367 2.03 -9.14 11.41
CA LEU A 367 3.19 -9.25 12.31
C LEU A 367 3.62 -10.69 12.59
N ALA A 368 2.89 -11.67 12.08
CA ALA A 368 3.23 -13.09 12.19
C ALA A 368 4.42 -13.47 11.32
N ALA A 369 5.01 -14.63 11.59
CA ALA A 369 5.89 -15.27 10.63
C ALA A 369 5.09 -15.86 9.47
N PHE A 370 5.45 -15.51 8.23
CA PHE A 370 4.79 -16.04 7.04
C PHE A 370 5.70 -16.04 5.82
N HIS A 371 5.29 -16.80 4.83
CA HIS A 371 5.79 -16.68 3.47
C HIS A 371 4.66 -16.32 2.50
N ALA A 372 5.03 -15.67 1.39
CA ALA A 372 4.08 -15.34 0.34
C ALA A 372 4.69 -15.51 -1.04
N LEU A 373 3.83 -15.86 -2.01
CA LEU A 373 4.16 -15.94 -3.42
C LEU A 373 3.21 -15.04 -4.21
N THR A 374 3.76 -14.27 -5.14
CA THR A 374 2.98 -13.52 -6.12
C THR A 374 3.37 -13.95 -7.51
N TYR A 375 2.41 -14.34 -8.31
CA TYR A 375 2.56 -14.61 -9.74
C TYR A 375 1.92 -13.47 -10.51
N GLY A 376 2.66 -12.84 -11.40
CA GLY A 376 2.19 -11.68 -12.15
C GLY A 376 2.34 -11.90 -13.65
N LEU A 377 1.46 -11.27 -14.40
CA LEU A 377 1.47 -11.24 -15.84
C LEU A 377 1.06 -9.85 -16.31
N LYS A 378 1.95 -9.17 -17.06
CA LYS A 378 1.64 -7.89 -17.68
C LYS A 378 1.71 -8.03 -19.20
N TYR A 379 0.71 -7.50 -19.89
CA TYR A 379 0.70 -7.30 -21.33
C TYR A 379 0.63 -5.80 -21.61
N GLY A 380 1.42 -5.32 -22.55
CA GLY A 380 1.40 -3.94 -22.99
C GLY A 380 1.42 -3.84 -24.52
N ILE A 381 0.73 -2.83 -25.03
CA ILE A 381 0.64 -2.51 -26.45
C ILE A 381 0.76 -1.00 -26.68
N LYS A 382 1.61 -0.60 -27.63
CA LYS A 382 1.66 0.78 -28.11
C LYS A 382 0.51 1.01 -29.06
N LEU A 383 -0.31 2.00 -28.73
CA LEU A 383 -1.42 2.42 -29.56
C LEU A 383 -0.88 3.32 -30.68
N THR A 384 -1.06 2.90 -31.92
CA THR A 384 -0.75 3.69 -33.12
C THR A 384 -2.00 4.42 -33.59
N ASP A 385 -1.84 5.49 -34.39
CA ASP A 385 -2.93 6.36 -34.91
C ASP A 385 -4.06 5.61 -35.64
N ARG A 386 -3.92 4.30 -35.89
CA ARG A 386 -4.93 3.45 -36.54
C ARG A 386 -6.17 3.17 -35.69
N LEU A 387 -6.15 3.44 -34.40
CA LEU A 387 -7.29 3.25 -33.48
C LEU A 387 -8.09 4.55 -33.26
N GLY A 388 -8.35 5.30 -34.33
CA GLY A 388 -9.39 6.34 -34.33
C GLY A 388 -9.21 7.46 -33.31
N GLY A 389 -8.05 8.12 -33.27
CA GLY A 389 -7.85 9.33 -32.46
C GLY A 389 -7.47 9.08 -30.99
N PHE A 390 -7.32 7.84 -30.57
CA PHE A 390 -6.74 7.48 -29.29
C PHE A 390 -5.21 7.47 -29.38
N GLY A 391 -4.61 8.59 -28.99
CA GLY A 391 -3.17 8.68 -28.77
C GLY A 391 -2.41 9.50 -29.83
N ARG A 392 -1.66 10.48 -29.34
CA ARG A 392 -0.48 10.98 -30.05
C ARG A 392 0.56 9.85 -30.08
N GLY A 393 1.33 9.72 -31.15
CA GLY A 393 2.29 8.63 -31.33
C GLY A 393 3.16 8.41 -30.08
N GLY A 394 2.97 7.25 -29.41
CA GLY A 394 3.68 6.87 -28.18
C GLY A 394 2.81 6.43 -27.01
N THR A 395 1.48 6.55 -27.08
CA THR A 395 0.59 6.05 -26.04
C THR A 395 0.71 4.53 -25.87
N GLU A 396 0.90 4.07 -24.64
CA GLU A 396 0.91 2.65 -24.28
C GLU A 396 -0.33 2.32 -23.45
N PHE A 397 -1.03 1.27 -23.85
CA PHE A 397 -2.05 0.60 -23.03
C PHE A 397 -1.46 -0.65 -22.42
N ASN A 398 -1.71 -0.90 -21.12
CA ASN A 398 -1.25 -2.10 -20.47
C ASN A 398 -2.28 -2.68 -19.49
N VAL A 399 -2.23 -4.00 -19.35
CA VAL A 399 -3.04 -4.75 -18.37
C VAL A 399 -2.09 -5.64 -17.57
N ARG A 400 -2.24 -5.65 -16.26
CA ARG A 400 -1.52 -6.51 -15.33
C ARG A 400 -2.50 -7.32 -14.50
N LEU A 401 -2.26 -8.61 -14.37
CA LEU A 401 -2.97 -9.52 -13.47
C LEU A 401 -1.94 -10.13 -12.52
N GLU A 402 -2.23 -10.10 -11.21
CA GLU A 402 -1.40 -10.73 -10.19
C GLU A 402 -2.27 -11.62 -9.29
N TYR A 403 -1.72 -12.78 -8.92
CA TYR A 403 -2.26 -13.67 -7.92
C TYR A 403 -1.29 -13.75 -6.75
N TYR A 404 -1.77 -13.44 -5.56
CA TYR A 404 -1.04 -13.45 -4.31
C TYR A 404 -1.55 -14.56 -3.40
N GLN A 405 -0.64 -15.27 -2.75
CA GLN A 405 -0.94 -16.24 -1.70
C GLN A 405 0.04 -16.08 -0.54
N GLN A 406 -0.51 -15.97 0.69
CA GLN A 406 0.25 -15.89 1.94
C GLN A 406 -0.15 -17.02 2.87
N THR A 407 0.85 -17.62 3.54
CA THR A 407 0.65 -18.68 4.51
C THR A 407 1.46 -18.39 5.77
N ILE A 408 0.79 -18.34 6.93
CA ILE A 408 1.44 -18.15 8.23
C ILE A 408 2.25 -19.41 8.55
N GLN A 409 3.45 -19.20 9.10
CA GLN A 409 4.39 -20.23 9.46
C GLN A 409 4.54 -20.31 10.98
N ASN A 410 4.74 -21.52 11.49
CA ASN A 410 5.09 -21.75 12.89
C ASN A 410 4.14 -21.06 13.90
N GLY A 411 2.87 -20.92 13.54
CA GLY A 411 1.86 -20.47 14.49
C GLY A 411 1.76 -21.46 15.66
N PRO A 412 1.54 -20.99 16.91
CA PRO A 412 1.32 -21.89 18.05
C PRO A 412 0.18 -22.88 17.77
N ALA A 413 0.31 -24.11 18.25
CA ALA A 413 -0.74 -25.10 18.10
C ALA A 413 -2.02 -24.66 18.84
N ALA A 414 -3.19 -24.92 18.24
CA ALA A 414 -4.47 -24.60 18.84
C ALA A 414 -4.63 -25.30 20.21
N PRO A 415 -4.79 -24.60 21.33
CA PRO A 415 -4.95 -25.20 22.63
C PRO A 415 -6.41 -25.69 22.83
N GLY A 416 -6.57 -26.78 23.56
CA GLY A 416 -7.84 -27.27 24.12
C GLY A 416 -9.07 -27.08 23.21
N ALA A 417 -10.01 -26.22 23.64
CA ALA A 417 -11.25 -25.95 22.94
C ALA A 417 -11.10 -25.34 21.53
N LEU A 418 -9.93 -24.80 21.17
CA LEU A 418 -9.67 -24.27 19.82
C LEU A 418 -9.15 -25.34 18.84
N GLN A 419 -8.96 -26.59 19.30
CA GLN A 419 -8.53 -27.68 18.42
C GLN A 419 -9.56 -27.91 17.30
N GLY A 420 -9.05 -28.12 16.08
CA GLY A 420 -9.89 -28.32 14.90
C GLY A 420 -10.38 -27.03 14.23
N LEU A 421 -10.14 -25.85 14.82
CA LEU A 421 -10.39 -24.58 14.18
C LEU A 421 -9.18 -24.13 13.34
N ASP A 422 -9.43 -23.51 12.18
CA ASP A 422 -8.39 -22.87 11.39
C ASP A 422 -8.06 -21.49 11.97
N LEU A 423 -7.02 -21.43 12.82
CA LEU A 423 -6.58 -20.19 13.46
C LEU A 423 -5.74 -19.30 12.52
N TYR A 424 -5.21 -19.87 11.44
CA TYR A 424 -4.26 -19.21 10.54
C TYR A 424 -4.63 -19.40 9.07
N PRO A 425 -5.85 -19.00 8.66
CA PRO A 425 -6.28 -19.18 7.29
C PRO A 425 -5.35 -18.46 6.32
N SER A 426 -4.98 -19.15 5.25
CA SER A 426 -4.16 -18.54 4.20
C SER A 426 -4.91 -17.39 3.53
N LEU A 427 -4.17 -16.32 3.23
CA LEU A 427 -4.71 -15.18 2.48
C LEU A 427 -4.42 -15.38 1.00
N LYS A 428 -5.45 -15.26 0.17
CA LYS A 428 -5.37 -15.29 -1.28
C LYS A 428 -5.96 -14.01 -1.83
N ALA A 429 -5.29 -13.41 -2.83
CA ALA A 429 -5.77 -12.18 -3.43
C ALA A 429 -5.48 -12.13 -4.94
N VAL A 430 -6.29 -11.37 -5.64
CA VAL A 430 -6.12 -11.05 -7.07
C VAL A 430 -6.01 -9.54 -7.22
N LEU A 431 -5.04 -9.08 -8.00
CA LEU A 431 -4.90 -7.70 -8.44
C LEU A 431 -5.06 -7.65 -9.96
N LEU A 432 -5.97 -6.83 -10.45
CA LEU A 432 -6.10 -6.44 -11.85
C LEU A 432 -5.78 -4.95 -11.97
N GLN A 433 -4.85 -4.59 -12.84
CA GLN A 433 -4.51 -3.20 -13.13
C GLN A 433 -4.62 -2.94 -14.63
N ILE A 434 -5.25 -1.84 -14.97
CA ILE A 434 -5.33 -1.31 -16.34
C ILE A 434 -4.62 0.04 -16.33
N GLY A 435 -3.70 0.26 -17.26
CA GLY A 435 -2.89 1.48 -17.33
C GLY A 435 -2.80 2.07 -18.72
N PHE A 436 -2.67 3.39 -18.76
CA PHE A 436 -2.42 4.18 -19.97
C PHE A 436 -1.26 5.14 -19.71
N ASP A 437 -0.30 5.18 -20.63
CA ASP A 437 0.83 6.08 -20.64
C ASP A 437 0.73 6.95 -21.92
N TYR A 438 0.63 8.30 -21.74
CA TYR A 438 0.50 9.27 -22.83
C TYR A 438 1.79 10.04 -23.04
#